data_f91b88c54c13a169dc56864554c8d0ca
#
_entry.id   f91b88c54c13a169dc56864554c8d0ca
#
_cell.length_a   1.000
_cell.length_b   1.000
_cell.length_c   1.000
_cell.angle_alpha   90.00
_cell.angle_beta   90.00
_cell.angle_gamma   90.00
#
_symmetry.space_group_name_H-M   'P 1'
#
loop_
_entity.id
_entity.type
_entity.pdbx_description
1 polymer ?
#
loop_
_entity_poly.entity_id
_entity_poly.type
_entity_poly.pdbx_seq_one_letter_code
_entity_poly.pdbx_strand_id
1 'polypeptide(L)'
;MITASIVPTQERLNFYPSMTSNYLAVEHAVYHFSDQFLPDYSGGYWEFVTLSNGGKFAYPEMGEPVAVNNDHNCASASLSKEAAGICIWIIMLGNGAMSAYQKGNKAELDNLSEHQVLLMDYAREHAEWENMARVIN
;
A
#
# COMPACT_ATOMS: atom_id res chain seq x y z
N MET A 1 -4.10 17.54 -10.14
CA MET A 1 -3.94 17.11 -8.75
C MET A 1 -4.74 15.83 -8.50
N ILE A 2 -4.08 14.83 -7.91
CA ILE A 2 -4.72 13.55 -7.59
C ILE A 2 -5.39 13.69 -6.22
N THR A 3 -6.66 13.31 -6.13
CA THR A 3 -7.42 13.37 -4.87
C THR A 3 -7.73 11.98 -4.36
N ALA A 4 -7.87 11.87 -3.03
CA ALA A 4 -8.16 10.62 -2.34
C ALA A 4 -9.56 10.65 -1.75
N SER A 5 -10.27 9.50 -1.84
CA SER A 5 -11.61 9.35 -1.29
C SER A 5 -11.71 8.05 -0.52
N ILE A 6 -12.30 8.12 0.68
CA ILE A 6 -12.51 6.92 1.49
C ILE A 6 -13.64 6.10 0.87
N VAL A 7 -13.42 4.78 0.77
CA VAL A 7 -14.39 3.84 0.20
C VAL A 7 -15.58 3.69 1.17
N PRO A 8 -16.83 3.91 0.71
CA PRO A 8 -18.00 3.72 1.57
C PRO A 8 -18.12 2.27 2.04
N THR A 9 -18.70 2.10 3.23
CA THR A 9 -18.81 0.77 3.84
C THR A 9 -19.43 -0.27 2.92
N GLN A 10 -20.48 0.08 2.18
CA GLN A 10 -21.19 -0.84 1.31
C GLN A 10 -20.37 -1.27 0.08
N GLU A 11 -19.27 -0.59 -0.22
CA GLU A 11 -18.42 -0.90 -1.37
C GLU A 11 -17.12 -1.60 -0.97
N ARG A 12 -16.89 -1.80 0.33
CA ARG A 12 -15.60 -2.33 0.83
C ARG A 12 -15.32 -3.75 0.34
N LEU A 13 -16.34 -4.59 0.20
CA LEU A 13 -16.16 -5.98 -0.23
C LEU A 13 -15.61 -6.08 -1.66
N ASN A 14 -15.83 -5.07 -2.49
CA ASN A 14 -15.36 -5.06 -3.87
C ASN A 14 -13.99 -4.41 -4.04
N PHE A 15 -13.38 -3.91 -2.96
CA PHE A 15 -12.13 -3.14 -3.05
C PHE A 15 -11.00 -3.99 -3.67
N TYR A 16 -10.66 -5.13 -3.04
CA TYR A 16 -9.62 -6.01 -3.58
C TYR A 16 -10.04 -6.69 -4.88
N PRO A 17 -11.25 -7.26 -4.99
CA PRO A 17 -11.66 -7.89 -6.26
C PRO A 17 -11.65 -6.95 -7.47
N SER A 18 -11.85 -5.64 -7.26
CA SER A 18 -11.85 -4.68 -8.37
C SER A 18 -10.46 -4.42 -8.94
N MET A 19 -9.39 -4.78 -8.23
CA MET A 19 -8.03 -4.54 -8.68
C MET A 19 -7.27 -5.80 -9.07
N THR A 20 -7.67 -6.96 -8.58
CA THR A 20 -6.94 -8.20 -8.83
C THR A 20 -7.86 -9.41 -8.70
N SER A 21 -7.61 -10.45 -9.51
CA SER A 21 -8.27 -11.73 -9.36
C SER A 21 -7.70 -12.54 -8.18
N ASN A 22 -6.49 -12.21 -7.76
CA ASN A 22 -5.80 -12.90 -6.66
C ASN A 22 -5.96 -12.11 -5.35
N TYR A 23 -7.17 -11.68 -5.06
CA TYR A 23 -7.44 -10.71 -4.00
C TYR A 23 -7.13 -11.23 -2.59
N LEU A 24 -7.29 -12.52 -2.33
CA LEU A 24 -6.97 -13.08 -1.00
C LEU A 24 -5.46 -13.01 -0.73
N ALA A 25 -4.64 -13.32 -1.74
CA ALA A 25 -3.19 -13.26 -1.60
C ALA A 25 -2.71 -11.82 -1.43
N VAL A 26 -3.31 -10.88 -2.15
CA VAL A 26 -2.96 -9.45 -2.03
C VAL A 26 -3.31 -8.92 -0.64
N GLU A 27 -4.52 -9.22 -0.15
CA GLU A 27 -4.92 -8.83 1.20
C GLU A 27 -3.96 -9.40 2.24
N HIS A 28 -3.62 -10.69 2.12
CA HIS A 28 -2.71 -11.34 3.04
C HIS A 28 -1.32 -10.67 3.03
N ALA A 29 -0.84 -10.29 1.84
CA ALA A 29 0.43 -9.61 1.69
C ALA A 29 0.46 -8.26 2.40
N VAL A 30 -0.65 -7.52 2.38
CA VAL A 30 -0.76 -6.24 3.10
C VAL A 30 -0.51 -6.46 4.60
N TYR A 31 -1.14 -7.47 5.19
CA TYR A 31 -0.94 -7.77 6.60
C TYR A 31 0.47 -8.28 6.90
N HIS A 32 1.02 -9.09 6.02
CA HIS A 32 2.39 -9.60 6.17
C HIS A 32 3.42 -8.46 6.20
N PHE A 33 3.34 -7.53 5.26
CA PHE A 33 4.27 -6.39 5.22
C PHE A 33 4.04 -5.42 6.38
N SER A 34 2.80 -5.30 6.84
CA SER A 34 2.50 -4.49 8.03
C SER A 34 3.18 -5.06 9.27
N ASP A 35 3.13 -6.38 9.44
CA ASP A 35 3.84 -7.03 10.55
C ASP A 35 5.35 -6.82 10.46
N GLN A 36 5.91 -6.81 9.25
CA GLN A 36 7.35 -6.64 9.06
C GLN A 36 7.82 -5.20 9.27
N PHE A 37 7.08 -4.21 8.78
CA PHE A 37 7.56 -2.84 8.71
C PHE A 37 6.97 -1.90 9.75
N LEU A 38 5.87 -2.28 10.40
CA LEU A 38 5.21 -1.45 11.41
C LEU A 38 5.34 -2.11 12.78
N PRO A 39 6.36 -1.75 13.59
CA PRO A 39 6.58 -2.43 14.87
C PRO A 39 5.42 -2.33 15.84
N ASP A 40 4.60 -1.28 15.74
CA ASP A 40 3.46 -1.10 16.64
C ASP A 40 2.15 -1.67 16.09
N TYR A 41 2.18 -2.29 14.92
CA TYR A 41 0.98 -2.88 14.31
C TYR A 41 0.58 -4.15 15.03
N SER A 42 -0.68 -4.24 15.44
CA SER A 42 -1.22 -5.40 16.15
C SER A 42 -2.56 -5.88 15.54
N GLY A 43 -2.78 -5.59 14.27
CA GLY A 43 -4.04 -5.89 13.62
C GLY A 43 -5.03 -4.74 13.76
N GLY A 44 -6.29 -4.99 13.48
CA GLY A 44 -7.36 -4.03 13.64
C GLY A 44 -7.92 -3.55 12.31
N TYR A 45 -8.56 -2.39 12.37
CA TYR A 45 -9.33 -1.84 11.24
C TYR A 45 -8.41 -1.16 10.22
N TRP A 46 -8.72 -1.35 8.94
CA TRP A 46 -8.07 -0.66 7.84
C TRP A 46 -9.08 0.21 7.10
N GLU A 47 -8.67 1.42 6.75
CA GLU A 47 -9.47 2.31 5.91
C GLU A 47 -9.05 2.12 4.46
N PHE A 48 -10.01 1.95 3.55
CA PHE A 48 -9.75 1.77 2.12
C PHE A 48 -9.93 3.10 1.40
N VAL A 49 -9.02 3.37 0.46
CA VAL A 49 -8.96 4.66 -0.24
C VAL A 49 -8.85 4.42 -1.74
N THR A 50 -9.65 5.16 -2.52
CA THR A 50 -9.49 5.21 -3.98
C THR A 50 -8.98 6.57 -4.39
N LEU A 51 -8.19 6.60 -5.45
CA LEU A 51 -7.58 7.82 -5.97
C LEU A 51 -8.26 8.25 -7.26
N SER A 52 -8.26 9.56 -7.54
CA SER A 52 -8.90 10.10 -8.75
C SER A 52 -8.23 9.62 -10.04
N ASN A 53 -7.00 9.14 -9.97
CA ASN A 53 -6.30 8.57 -11.14
C ASN A 53 -6.56 7.07 -11.32
N GLY A 54 -7.40 6.46 -10.49
CA GLY A 54 -7.68 5.02 -10.52
C GLY A 54 -6.83 4.18 -9.60
N GLY A 55 -5.86 4.78 -8.90
CA GLY A 55 -5.06 4.07 -7.91
C GLY A 55 -5.84 3.75 -6.65
N LYS A 56 -5.27 2.91 -5.81
CA LYS A 56 -5.88 2.45 -4.56
C LYS A 56 -4.80 2.23 -3.51
N PHE A 57 -5.20 2.40 -2.25
CA PHE A 57 -4.40 1.94 -1.12
C PHE A 57 -5.30 1.80 0.10
N ALA A 58 -4.74 1.25 1.17
CA ALA A 58 -5.41 1.20 2.46
C ALA A 58 -4.42 1.60 3.54
N TYR A 59 -4.91 2.07 4.68
CA TYR A 59 -4.05 2.38 5.81
C TYR A 59 -4.66 1.85 7.11
N PRO A 60 -3.80 1.44 8.06
CA PRO A 60 -4.28 0.91 9.33
C PRO A 60 -4.72 2.04 10.26
N GLU A 61 -5.81 1.82 10.99
CA GLU A 61 -6.21 2.73 12.06
C GLU A 61 -5.31 2.50 13.27
N MET A 62 -4.31 3.37 13.41
CA MET A 62 -3.30 3.30 14.46
C MET A 62 -3.08 4.69 15.05
N GLY A 63 -2.54 4.74 16.26
CA GLY A 63 -2.12 5.99 16.86
C GLY A 63 -0.97 6.62 16.07
N GLU A 64 -1.03 7.94 15.88
CA GLU A 64 0.01 8.67 15.16
C GLU A 64 0.99 9.34 16.12
N PRO A 65 2.27 9.47 15.77
CA PRO A 65 2.87 9.02 14.51
C PRO A 65 3.06 7.51 14.48
N VAL A 66 3.09 6.95 13.25
CA VAL A 66 3.32 5.52 13.04
C VAL A 66 4.78 5.29 12.73
N ALA A 67 5.45 4.42 13.48
CA ALA A 67 6.83 4.04 13.20
C ALA A 67 6.86 3.07 12.02
N VAL A 68 7.73 3.34 11.05
CA VAL A 68 7.94 2.47 9.89
C VAL A 68 9.42 2.15 9.81
N ASN A 69 9.75 0.86 9.85
CA ASN A 69 11.14 0.39 9.79
C ASN A 69 11.29 -0.56 8.60
N ASN A 70 12.31 -0.30 7.78
CA ASN A 70 12.65 -1.18 6.67
C ASN A 70 14.06 -1.74 6.91
N ASP A 71 14.15 -2.97 7.36
CA ASP A 71 15.42 -3.61 7.68
C ASP A 71 16.27 -3.89 6.43
N HIS A 72 15.64 -3.95 5.26
CA HIS A 72 16.35 -4.23 4.01
C HIS A 72 17.25 -3.07 3.57
N ASN A 73 16.87 -1.82 3.89
CA ASN A 73 17.68 -0.64 3.56
C ASN A 73 18.11 0.15 4.80
N CYS A 74 17.87 -0.39 5.98
CA CYS A 74 18.21 0.23 7.27
C CYS A 74 17.60 1.61 7.48
N ALA A 75 16.47 1.89 6.84
CA ALA A 75 15.76 3.16 6.96
C ALA A 75 14.60 3.05 7.95
N SER A 76 14.33 4.15 8.66
CA SER A 76 13.15 4.26 9.49
C SER A 76 12.58 5.67 9.41
N ALA A 77 11.29 5.80 9.68
CA ALA A 77 10.59 7.07 9.67
C ALA A 77 9.41 7.03 10.63
N SER A 78 8.96 8.22 11.04
CA SER A 78 7.70 8.38 11.77
C SER A 78 6.75 9.10 10.82
N LEU A 79 5.63 8.48 10.51
CA LEU A 79 4.70 8.94 9.48
C LEU A 79 3.28 9.03 10.03
N SER A 80 2.42 9.77 9.32
CA SER A 80 0.99 9.65 9.55
C SER A 80 0.53 8.24 9.19
N LYS A 81 -0.62 7.82 9.71
CA LYS A 81 -1.18 6.50 9.37
C LYS A 81 -1.44 6.37 7.88
N GLU A 82 -1.89 7.44 7.22
CA GLU A 82 -2.10 7.43 5.77
C GLU A 82 -0.77 7.19 5.04
N ALA A 83 0.26 7.96 5.37
CA ALA A 83 1.57 7.82 4.73
C ALA A 83 2.18 6.44 4.98
N ALA A 84 2.03 5.90 6.19
CA ALA A 84 2.48 4.54 6.50
C ALA A 84 1.77 3.51 5.62
N GLY A 85 0.45 3.65 5.47
CA GLY A 85 -0.33 2.77 4.60
C GLY A 85 0.12 2.83 3.15
N ILE A 86 0.40 4.02 2.64
CA ILE A 86 0.91 4.20 1.28
C ILE A 86 2.24 3.44 1.10
N CYS A 87 3.15 3.57 2.07
CA CYS A 87 4.44 2.85 2.03
C CYS A 87 4.25 1.34 1.96
N ILE A 88 3.40 0.79 2.82
CA ILE A 88 3.10 -0.65 2.84
C ILE A 88 2.55 -1.09 1.49
N TRP A 89 1.62 -0.33 0.92
CA TRP A 89 0.99 -0.67 -0.36
C TRP A 89 1.96 -0.60 -1.53
N ILE A 90 2.84 0.41 -1.58
CA ILE A 90 3.85 0.50 -2.64
C ILE A 90 4.79 -0.71 -2.58
N ILE A 91 5.24 -1.07 -1.38
CA ILE A 91 6.12 -2.22 -1.18
C ILE A 91 5.41 -3.52 -1.56
N MET A 92 4.17 -3.68 -1.12
CA MET A 92 3.37 -4.86 -1.41
C MET A 92 3.12 -5.01 -2.92
N LEU A 93 2.74 -3.92 -3.60
CA LEU A 93 2.49 -3.96 -5.04
C LEU A 93 3.74 -4.31 -5.83
N GLY A 94 4.89 -3.75 -5.45
CA GLY A 94 6.15 -4.07 -6.11
C GLY A 94 6.57 -5.52 -5.91
N ASN A 95 6.41 -6.03 -4.69
CA ASN A 95 6.73 -7.42 -4.37
C ASN A 95 5.78 -8.38 -5.10
N GLY A 96 4.48 -8.04 -5.13
CA GLY A 96 3.49 -8.84 -5.85
C GLY A 96 3.74 -8.88 -7.36
N ALA A 97 4.15 -7.76 -7.94
CA ALA A 97 4.50 -7.70 -9.35
C ALA A 97 5.71 -8.59 -9.67
N MET A 98 6.73 -8.56 -8.80
CA MET A 98 7.91 -9.41 -8.96
C MET A 98 7.53 -10.89 -8.87
N SER A 99 6.67 -11.25 -7.92
CA SER A 99 6.18 -12.62 -7.77
C SER A 99 5.41 -13.07 -9.02
N ALA A 100 4.55 -12.20 -9.56
CA ALA A 100 3.80 -12.49 -10.77
C ALA A 100 4.74 -12.70 -11.97
N TYR A 101 5.79 -11.89 -12.08
CA TYR A 101 6.79 -12.03 -13.12
C TYR A 101 7.49 -13.41 -13.03
N GLN A 102 7.90 -13.80 -11.83
CA GLN A 102 8.58 -15.08 -11.61
C GLN A 102 7.71 -16.29 -11.94
N LYS A 103 6.39 -16.14 -11.75
CA LYS A 103 5.42 -17.20 -12.04
C LYS A 103 4.93 -17.19 -13.48
N GLY A 104 5.37 -16.23 -14.28
CA GLY A 104 4.92 -16.08 -15.67
C GLY A 104 3.48 -15.57 -15.79
N ASN A 105 2.93 -14.96 -14.76
CA ASN A 105 1.56 -14.41 -14.78
C ASN A 105 1.59 -12.96 -15.27
N LYS A 106 1.55 -12.78 -16.59
CA LYS A 106 1.68 -11.46 -17.20
C LYS A 106 0.51 -10.54 -16.85
N ALA A 107 -0.71 -11.07 -16.81
CA ALA A 107 -1.89 -10.25 -16.51
C ALA A 107 -1.79 -9.65 -15.11
N GLU A 108 -1.38 -10.42 -14.11
CA GLU A 108 -1.22 -9.94 -12.75
C GLU A 108 -0.02 -9.00 -12.64
N LEU A 109 1.09 -9.29 -13.33
CA LEU A 109 2.25 -8.39 -13.38
C LEU A 109 1.84 -7.01 -13.89
N ASP A 110 1.13 -6.94 -15.02
CA ASP A 110 0.70 -5.68 -15.60
C ASP A 110 -0.25 -4.94 -14.66
N ASN A 111 -1.16 -5.66 -14.03
CA ASN A 111 -2.18 -5.10 -13.15
C ASN A 111 -1.56 -4.49 -11.88
N LEU A 112 -0.70 -5.24 -11.20
CA LEU A 112 -0.07 -4.76 -9.97
C LEU A 112 0.95 -3.65 -10.26
N SER A 113 1.67 -3.73 -11.38
CA SER A 113 2.61 -2.69 -11.78
C SER A 113 1.89 -1.39 -12.09
N GLU A 114 0.75 -1.45 -12.77
CA GLU A 114 -0.05 -0.26 -13.05
C GLU A 114 -0.54 0.39 -11.76
N HIS A 115 -1.08 -0.40 -10.84
CA HIS A 115 -1.52 0.13 -9.56
C HIS A 115 -0.37 0.76 -8.76
N GLN A 116 0.83 0.19 -8.85
CA GLN A 116 1.99 0.78 -8.19
C GLN A 116 2.33 2.15 -8.77
N VAL A 117 2.32 2.27 -10.10
CA VAL A 117 2.59 3.56 -10.77
C VAL A 117 1.57 4.62 -10.35
N LEU A 118 0.28 4.27 -10.36
CA LEU A 118 -0.77 5.20 -9.99
C LEU A 118 -0.64 5.66 -8.54
N LEU A 119 -0.31 4.75 -7.64
CA LEU A 119 -0.10 5.08 -6.23
C LEU A 119 1.17 5.91 -6.01
N MET A 120 2.24 5.58 -6.73
CA MET A 120 3.49 6.36 -6.66
C MET A 120 3.28 7.80 -7.11
N ASP A 121 2.46 8.03 -8.14
CA ASP A 121 2.16 9.38 -8.60
C ASP A 121 1.50 10.21 -7.48
N TYR A 122 0.58 9.59 -6.74
CA TYR A 122 -0.04 10.25 -5.59
C TYR A 122 0.98 10.47 -4.45
N ALA A 123 1.78 9.46 -4.17
CA ALA A 123 2.76 9.50 -3.08
C ALA A 123 3.77 10.63 -3.28
N ARG A 124 4.21 10.85 -4.52
CA ARG A 124 5.18 11.91 -4.83
C ARG A 124 4.64 13.32 -4.58
N GLU A 125 3.32 13.49 -4.61
CA GLU A 125 2.67 14.77 -4.29
C GLU A 125 2.37 14.93 -2.79
N HIS A 126 2.59 13.90 -2.00
CA HIS A 126 2.25 13.90 -0.58
C HIS A 126 3.22 14.74 0.23
N ALA A 127 2.71 15.43 1.25
CA ALA A 127 3.53 16.30 2.11
C ALA A 127 4.67 15.54 2.81
N GLU A 128 4.50 14.23 3.04
CA GLU A 128 5.48 13.40 3.74
C GLU A 128 6.38 12.60 2.79
N TRP A 129 6.38 12.94 1.49
CA TRP A 129 7.08 12.15 0.49
C TRP A 129 8.55 11.88 0.80
N GLU A 130 9.28 12.87 1.30
CA GLU A 130 10.71 12.69 1.58
C GLU A 130 10.96 11.56 2.58
N ASN A 131 10.17 11.51 3.66
CA ASN A 131 10.30 10.46 4.66
C ASN A 131 9.78 9.12 4.14
N MET A 132 8.70 9.13 3.36
CA MET A 132 8.17 7.93 2.73
C MET A 132 9.19 7.32 1.78
N ALA A 133 9.82 8.14 0.95
CA ALA A 133 10.80 7.67 -0.03
C ALA A 133 11.98 6.95 0.63
N ARG A 134 12.40 7.40 1.82
CA ARG A 134 13.51 6.75 2.53
C ARG A 134 13.21 5.30 2.91
N VAL A 135 11.97 5.01 3.31
CA VAL A 135 11.60 3.64 3.73
C VAL A 135 11.14 2.77 2.57
N ILE A 136 10.68 3.37 1.47
CA ILE A 136 10.28 2.61 0.28
C ILE A 136 11.49 2.07 -0.47
N ASN A 137 12.53 2.87 -0.58
CA ASN A 137 13.73 2.51 -1.31
C ASN A 137 14.67 1.68 -0.42
#